data_b022c03e09c92cb8a79f7b0620f0ecc0
#
_entry.id   b022c03e09c92cb8a79f7b0620f0ecc0
#
_cell.length_a   1.000
_cell.length_b   1.000
_cell.length_c   1.000
_cell.angle_alpha   90.00
_cell.angle_beta   90.00
_cell.angle_gamma   90.00
#
_symmetry.space_group_name_H-M   'P 1'
#
loop_
_entity.id
_entity.type
_entity.pdbx_description
1 polymer ?
#
loop_
_entity_poly.entity_id
_entity_poly.type
_entity_poly.pdbx_seq_one_letter_code
_entity_poly.pdbx_strand_id
1 'polypeptide(L)'
;MSIVLDASAVLALLYDEPGKDVVMANALGAHLLSVNLAEVLSRVIDKGSDPDHVEGILARLRFEIVPFGRDLAVAAARLRASTRHIGASLGDRACLALGGATGLPILTVDRQWAKLDLGLDIRLIR
;
A
#
# COMPACT_ATOMS: atom_id res chain seq x y z
N MET A 1 0.72 17.39 0.20
CA MET A 1 1.41 16.33 -0.56
C MET A 1 0.71 15.01 -0.31
N SER A 2 0.49 14.23 -1.36
CA SER A 2 -0.14 12.93 -1.23
C SER A 2 0.88 11.84 -0.82
N ILE A 3 0.36 10.68 -0.47
CA ILE A 3 1.16 9.51 -0.07
C ILE A 3 0.65 8.27 -0.79
N VAL A 4 1.47 7.22 -0.78
CA VAL A 4 1.09 5.88 -1.22
C VAL A 4 0.91 5.01 0.02
N LEU A 5 -0.17 4.23 0.05
CA LEU A 5 -0.42 3.27 1.12
C LEU A 5 -0.23 1.85 0.57
N ASP A 6 0.48 1.00 1.31
CA ASP A 6 0.42 -0.42 1.03
C ASP A 6 -0.80 -1.04 1.75
N ALA A 7 -1.06 -2.32 1.48
CA ALA A 7 -2.19 -3.01 2.10
C ALA A 7 -2.09 -3.03 3.63
N SER A 8 -0.88 -3.19 4.17
CA SER A 8 -0.68 -3.27 5.63
C SER A 8 -1.05 -1.97 6.35
N ALA A 9 -0.76 -0.84 5.74
CA ALA A 9 -1.11 0.46 6.30
C ALA A 9 -2.63 0.65 6.33
N VAL A 10 -3.33 0.27 5.26
CA VAL A 10 -4.81 0.33 5.21
C VAL A 10 -5.43 -0.61 6.24
N LEU A 11 -4.89 -1.83 6.37
CA LEU A 11 -5.39 -2.79 7.37
C LEU A 11 -5.18 -2.30 8.80
N ALA A 12 -4.07 -1.61 9.08
CA ALA A 12 -3.84 -1.00 10.39
C ALA A 12 -4.93 0.00 10.73
N LEU A 13 -5.36 0.80 9.75
CA LEU A 13 -6.45 1.75 9.94
C LEU A 13 -7.78 1.04 10.18
N LEU A 14 -8.10 0.03 9.35
CA LEU A 14 -9.38 -0.69 9.43
C LEU A 14 -9.52 -1.52 10.72
N TYR A 15 -8.43 -2.08 11.23
CA TYR A 15 -8.45 -2.99 12.38
C TYR A 15 -7.86 -2.36 13.66
N ASP A 16 -7.77 -1.03 13.69
CA ASP A 16 -7.38 -0.29 14.90
C ASP A 16 -6.01 -0.73 15.44
N GLU A 17 -5.05 -0.91 14.54
CA GLU A 17 -3.69 -1.34 14.88
C GLU A 17 -2.76 -0.14 15.11
N PRO A 18 -1.61 -0.34 15.79
CA PRO A 18 -0.64 0.74 15.98
C PRO A 18 -0.19 1.36 14.64
N GLY A 19 -0.13 2.67 14.58
CA GLY A 19 0.19 3.43 13.38
C GLY A 19 -1.03 3.96 12.63
N LYS A 20 -2.24 3.55 13.00
CA LYS A 20 -3.48 4.01 12.35
C LYS A 20 -3.61 5.51 12.29
N ASP A 21 -3.13 6.22 13.31
CA ASP A 21 -3.23 7.69 13.36
C ASP A 21 -2.41 8.36 12.27
N VAL A 22 -1.26 7.79 11.93
CA VAL A 22 -0.42 8.27 10.82
C VAL A 22 -1.16 8.11 9.50
N VAL A 23 -1.81 6.97 9.29
CA VAL A 23 -2.60 6.71 8.08
C VAL A 23 -3.79 7.67 8.01
N MET A 24 -4.53 7.84 9.10
CA MET A 24 -5.69 8.73 9.14
C MET A 24 -5.29 10.18 8.85
N ALA A 25 -4.18 10.64 9.39
CA ALA A 25 -3.70 12.00 9.16
C ALA A 25 -3.35 12.29 7.70
N ASN A 26 -3.08 11.25 6.90
CA ASN A 26 -2.69 11.34 5.50
C ASN A 26 -3.73 10.77 4.55
N ALA A 27 -4.95 10.47 5.02
CA ALA A 27 -5.94 9.73 4.25
C ALA A 27 -6.45 10.48 3.01
N LEU A 28 -6.66 11.79 3.12
CA LEU A 28 -7.24 12.58 2.02
C LEU A 28 -6.33 12.54 0.79
N GLY A 29 -6.84 11.96 -0.29
CA GLY A 29 -6.10 11.82 -1.55
C GLY A 29 -4.98 10.80 -1.51
N ALA A 30 -4.89 9.97 -0.46
CA ALA A 30 -3.90 8.90 -0.40
C ALA A 30 -4.11 7.91 -1.54
N HIS A 31 -3.01 7.50 -2.17
CA HIS A 31 -3.03 6.59 -3.31
C HIS A 31 -2.98 5.15 -2.83
N LEU A 32 -3.96 4.36 -3.23
CA LEU A 32 -3.98 2.93 -3.01
C LEU A 32 -4.05 2.23 -4.37
N LEU A 33 -3.03 1.45 -4.68
CA LEU A 33 -2.99 0.73 -5.95
C LEU A 33 -4.06 -0.37 -5.96
N SER A 34 -4.69 -0.62 -7.11
CA SER A 34 -5.78 -1.60 -7.22
C SER A 34 -5.37 -3.01 -6.78
N VAL A 35 -4.11 -3.42 -6.99
CA VAL A 35 -3.58 -4.70 -6.47
C VAL A 35 -3.64 -4.71 -4.93
N ASN A 36 -3.23 -3.62 -4.31
CA ASN A 36 -3.23 -3.53 -2.84
C ASN A 36 -4.65 -3.42 -2.29
N LEU A 37 -5.56 -2.79 -3.02
CA LEU A 37 -6.99 -2.83 -2.69
C LEU A 37 -7.51 -4.26 -2.68
N ALA A 38 -7.15 -5.07 -3.69
CA ALA A 38 -7.54 -6.47 -3.74
C ALA A 38 -7.01 -7.26 -2.54
N GLU A 39 -5.76 -6.99 -2.13
CA GLU A 39 -5.19 -7.60 -0.92
C GLU A 39 -5.97 -7.22 0.34
N VAL A 40 -6.30 -5.94 0.49
CA VAL A 40 -7.08 -5.45 1.63
C VAL A 40 -8.44 -6.14 1.70
N LEU A 41 -9.18 -6.15 0.57
CA LEU A 41 -10.51 -6.76 0.52
C LEU A 41 -10.47 -8.27 0.74
N SER A 42 -9.43 -8.95 0.25
CA SER A 42 -9.24 -10.38 0.48
C SER A 42 -9.07 -10.69 1.97
N ARG A 43 -8.28 -9.88 2.68
CA ARG A 43 -8.10 -10.03 4.14
C ARG A 43 -9.39 -9.74 4.89
N VAL A 44 -10.14 -8.74 4.47
CA VAL A 44 -11.43 -8.38 5.06
C VAL A 44 -12.41 -9.56 4.96
N ILE A 45 -12.46 -10.20 3.78
CA ILE A 45 -13.29 -11.39 3.55
C ILE A 45 -12.84 -12.54 4.45
N ASP A 46 -11.54 -12.80 4.53
CA ASP A 46 -10.98 -13.85 5.38
C ASP A 46 -11.33 -13.66 6.86
N LYS A 47 -11.46 -12.40 7.29
CA LYS A 47 -11.86 -12.06 8.66
C LYS A 47 -13.37 -12.04 8.88
N GLY A 48 -14.16 -12.36 7.85
CA GLY A 48 -15.61 -12.43 7.95
C GLY A 48 -16.33 -11.09 7.82
N SER A 49 -15.65 -10.04 7.40
CA SER A 49 -16.25 -8.73 7.18
C SER A 49 -16.74 -8.57 5.75
N ASP A 50 -17.67 -7.63 5.54
CA ASP A 50 -18.24 -7.35 4.22
C ASP A 50 -17.32 -6.42 3.43
N PRO A 51 -16.79 -6.86 2.26
CA PRO A 51 -15.93 -6.00 1.45
C PRO A 51 -16.63 -4.75 0.93
N ASP A 52 -17.94 -4.80 0.66
CA ASP A 52 -18.68 -3.62 0.19
C ASP A 52 -18.71 -2.53 1.25
N HIS A 53 -18.86 -2.92 2.52
CA HIS A 53 -18.82 -1.98 3.63
C HIS A 53 -17.44 -1.30 3.73
N VAL A 54 -16.37 -2.07 3.57
CA VAL A 54 -15.00 -1.54 3.62
C VAL A 54 -14.74 -0.61 2.44
N GLU A 55 -15.17 -0.96 1.22
CA GLU A 55 -15.06 -0.06 0.07
C GLU A 55 -15.75 1.28 0.34
N GLY A 56 -16.91 1.26 0.97
CA GLY A 56 -17.62 2.47 1.37
C GLY A 56 -16.83 3.33 2.35
N ILE A 57 -16.14 2.70 3.29
CA ILE A 57 -15.26 3.40 4.23
C ILE A 57 -14.11 4.07 3.48
N LEU A 58 -13.43 3.35 2.59
CA LEU A 58 -12.30 3.88 1.82
C LEU A 58 -12.73 5.05 0.93
N ALA A 59 -13.93 4.97 0.34
CA ALA A 59 -14.48 6.05 -0.46
C ALA A 59 -14.74 7.31 0.39
N ARG A 60 -15.28 7.15 1.59
CA ARG A 60 -15.51 8.26 2.53
C ARG A 60 -14.22 8.89 3.02
N LEU A 61 -13.15 8.11 3.15
CA LEU A 61 -11.82 8.60 3.49
C LEU A 61 -11.13 9.29 2.32
N ARG A 62 -11.73 9.22 1.12
CA ARG A 62 -11.24 9.84 -0.12
C ARG A 62 -9.88 9.31 -0.55
N PHE A 63 -9.69 8.00 -0.41
CA PHE A 63 -8.55 7.33 -1.03
C PHE A 63 -8.72 7.35 -2.54
N GLU A 64 -7.63 7.60 -3.24
CA GLU A 64 -7.59 7.50 -4.69
C GLU A 64 -7.11 6.11 -5.09
N ILE A 65 -7.97 5.33 -5.74
CA ILE A 65 -7.61 4.00 -6.23
C ILE A 65 -6.90 4.16 -7.57
N VAL A 66 -5.64 3.75 -7.61
CA VAL A 66 -4.78 3.85 -8.80
C VAL A 66 -4.79 2.52 -9.54
N PRO A 67 -5.12 2.49 -10.84
CA PRO A 67 -5.10 1.25 -11.60
C PRO A 67 -3.70 0.68 -11.75
N PHE A 68 -3.57 -0.64 -11.59
CA PHE A 68 -2.33 -1.36 -11.85
C PHE A 68 -2.27 -1.69 -13.33
N GLY A 69 -1.78 -0.73 -14.12
CA GLY A 69 -1.70 -0.86 -15.56
C GLY A 69 -0.36 -1.44 -16.02
N ARG A 70 -0.16 -1.45 -17.34
CA ARG A 70 1.00 -2.07 -17.98
C ARG A 70 2.33 -1.51 -17.47
N ASP A 71 2.46 -0.19 -17.39
CA ASP A 71 3.74 0.44 -17.00
C ASP A 71 4.14 0.07 -15.58
N LEU A 72 3.18 0.08 -14.65
CA LEU A 72 3.43 -0.34 -13.28
C LEU A 72 3.71 -1.84 -13.19
N ALA A 73 3.05 -2.65 -14.02
CA ALA A 73 3.30 -4.09 -14.07
C ALA A 73 4.75 -4.38 -14.48
N VAL A 74 5.25 -3.68 -15.51
CA VAL A 74 6.64 -3.82 -15.95
C VAL A 74 7.61 -3.34 -14.86
N ALA A 75 7.32 -2.19 -14.25
CA ALA A 75 8.16 -1.67 -13.17
C ALA A 75 8.20 -2.62 -11.97
N ALA A 76 7.06 -3.19 -11.57
CA ALA A 76 6.97 -4.17 -10.49
C ALA A 76 7.79 -5.43 -10.81
N ALA A 77 7.73 -5.91 -12.06
CA ALA A 77 8.52 -7.06 -12.49
C ALA A 77 10.03 -6.78 -12.37
N ARG A 78 10.46 -5.58 -12.77
CA ARG A 78 11.88 -5.18 -12.70
C ARG A 78 12.42 -5.07 -11.28
N LEU A 79 11.56 -4.89 -10.29
CA LEU A 79 11.96 -4.86 -8.88
C LEU A 79 12.23 -6.25 -8.30
N ARG A 80 11.95 -7.32 -9.06
CA ARG A 80 12.10 -8.69 -8.55
C ARG A 80 13.48 -8.98 -7.97
N ALA A 81 14.53 -8.69 -8.73
CA ALA A 81 15.89 -9.01 -8.31
C ALA A 81 16.33 -8.21 -7.07
N SER A 82 16.01 -6.90 -7.02
CA SER A 82 16.43 -6.01 -5.93
C SER A 82 15.62 -6.18 -4.64
N THR A 83 14.51 -6.93 -4.68
CA THR A 83 13.64 -7.15 -3.51
C THR A 83 13.57 -8.62 -3.10
N ARG A 84 14.26 -9.51 -3.81
CA ARG A 84 14.20 -10.96 -3.55
C ARG A 84 14.67 -11.31 -2.14
N HIS A 85 15.69 -10.62 -1.64
CA HIS A 85 16.28 -10.88 -0.32
C HIS A 85 15.31 -10.61 0.84
N ILE A 86 14.30 -9.78 0.64
CA ILE A 86 13.26 -9.54 1.65
C ILE A 86 11.97 -10.33 1.36
N GLY A 87 11.96 -11.14 0.31
CA GLY A 87 10.79 -11.94 -0.05
C GLY A 87 9.58 -11.12 -0.48
N ALA A 88 9.80 -9.95 -1.10
CA ALA A 88 8.70 -9.08 -1.51
C ALA A 88 7.74 -9.80 -2.45
N SER A 89 6.44 -9.74 -2.13
CA SER A 89 5.36 -10.29 -2.96
C SER A 89 5.12 -9.41 -4.19
N LEU A 90 4.27 -9.89 -5.11
CA LEU A 90 3.84 -9.07 -6.23
C LEU A 90 3.15 -7.78 -5.76
N GLY A 91 2.28 -7.87 -4.75
CA GLY A 91 1.62 -6.70 -4.18
C GLY A 91 2.61 -5.70 -3.59
N ASP A 92 3.63 -6.18 -2.89
CA ASP A 92 4.70 -5.34 -2.35
C ASP A 92 5.44 -4.61 -3.47
N ARG A 93 5.86 -5.35 -4.49
CA ARG A 93 6.59 -4.77 -5.64
C ARG A 93 5.73 -3.78 -6.42
N ALA A 94 4.44 -4.07 -6.55
CA ALA A 94 3.50 -3.16 -7.21
C ALA A 94 3.40 -1.83 -6.46
N CYS A 95 3.28 -1.88 -5.14
CA CYS A 95 3.25 -0.69 -4.30
C CYS A 95 4.55 0.11 -4.40
N LEU A 96 5.70 -0.57 -4.32
CA LEU A 96 7.01 0.07 -4.47
C LEU A 96 7.16 0.72 -5.85
N ALA A 97 6.65 0.08 -6.90
CA ALA A 97 6.66 0.62 -8.25
C ALA A 97 5.84 1.92 -8.35
N LEU A 98 4.68 1.98 -7.68
CA LEU A 98 3.88 3.20 -7.64
C LEU A 98 4.63 4.33 -6.92
N GLY A 99 5.28 4.02 -5.80
CA GLY A 99 6.11 4.98 -5.10
C GLY A 99 7.23 5.52 -5.98
N GLY A 100 7.89 4.66 -6.73
CA GLY A 100 8.95 5.05 -7.66
C GLY A 100 8.44 5.92 -8.81
N ALA A 101 7.28 5.58 -9.37
CA ALA A 101 6.69 6.32 -10.49
C ALA A 101 6.18 7.71 -10.08
N THR A 102 5.72 7.87 -8.84
CA THR A 102 5.12 9.13 -8.36
C THR A 102 6.10 10.00 -7.57
N GLY A 103 7.16 9.40 -7.01
CA GLY A 103 8.04 10.09 -6.06
C GLY A 103 7.40 10.36 -4.71
N LEU A 104 6.20 9.83 -4.45
CA LEU A 104 5.49 10.05 -3.19
C LEU A 104 6.01 9.16 -2.08
N PRO A 105 5.91 9.59 -0.82
CA PRO A 105 6.20 8.73 0.32
C PRO A 105 5.28 7.51 0.35
N ILE A 106 5.80 6.37 0.78
CA ILE A 106 5.06 5.13 0.95
C ILE A 106 4.94 4.83 2.43
N LEU A 107 3.72 4.63 2.93
CA LEU A 107 3.48 4.22 4.31
C LEU A 107 3.27 2.71 4.36
N THR A 108 3.98 2.05 5.27
CA THR A 108 3.93 0.60 5.46
C THR A 108 4.19 0.24 6.91
N VAL A 109 3.77 -0.96 7.33
CA VAL A 109 4.18 -1.54 8.63
C VAL A 109 5.40 -2.48 8.46
N ASP A 110 5.78 -2.80 7.23
CA ASP A 110 6.80 -3.81 6.95
C ASP A 110 8.20 -3.24 7.15
N ARG A 111 8.83 -3.61 8.27
CA ARG A 111 10.18 -3.15 8.63
C ARG A 111 11.26 -3.64 7.68
N GLN A 112 11.02 -4.70 6.92
CA GLN A 112 11.96 -5.21 5.92
C GLN A 112 12.17 -4.18 4.81
N TRP A 113 11.18 -3.36 4.51
CA TRP A 113 11.31 -2.34 3.46
C TRP A 113 12.32 -1.25 3.81
N ALA A 114 12.61 -1.04 5.09
CA ALA A 114 13.66 -0.10 5.51
C ALA A 114 15.06 -0.56 5.05
N LYS A 115 15.23 -1.84 4.72
CA LYS A 115 16.49 -2.40 4.24
C LYS A 115 16.68 -2.24 2.73
N LEU A 116 15.67 -1.73 2.01
CA LEU A 116 15.75 -1.55 0.57
C LEU A 116 16.55 -0.28 0.23
N ASP A 117 17.44 -0.40 -0.74
CA ASP A 117 18.22 0.72 -1.27
C ASP A 117 17.77 1.02 -2.70
N LEU A 118 16.56 1.57 -2.83
CA LEU A 118 15.91 1.82 -4.11
C LEU A 118 15.70 3.32 -4.38
N GLY A 119 16.17 4.19 -3.47
CA GLY A 119 15.93 5.62 -3.59
C GLY A 119 14.48 6.05 -3.35
N LEU A 120 13.69 5.19 -2.68
CA LEU A 120 12.29 5.46 -2.37
C LEU A 120 12.15 6.07 -0.98
N ASP A 121 11.13 6.91 -0.80
CA ASP A 121 10.78 7.48 0.51
C ASP A 121 9.81 6.52 1.23
N ILE A 122 10.37 5.55 1.93
CA ILE A 122 9.60 4.57 2.69
C ILE A 122 9.50 5.02 4.13
N ARG A 123 8.29 5.09 4.65
CA ARG A 123 8.01 5.52 6.02
C ARG A 123 7.24 4.44 6.76
N LEU A 124 7.83 3.95 7.83
CA LEU A 124 7.17 3.00 8.71
C LEU A 124 6.15 3.74 9.58
N ILE A 125 4.96 3.16 9.74
CA ILE A 125 3.91 3.76 10.59
C ILE A 125 4.00 3.27 12.03
N ARG A 126 4.82 2.23 12.31
CA ARG A 126 5.05 1.72 13.65
C ARG A 126 6.37 0.96 13.79
#